data_22f8c25e62ba862e60e71b0a3e98c2bb
#
_entry.id   22f8c25e62ba862e60e71b0a3e98c2bb
#
_cell.length_a   1.000
_cell.length_b   1.000
_cell.length_c   1.000
_cell.angle_alpha   90.00
_cell.angle_beta   90.00
_cell.angle_gamma   90.00
#
_symmetry.space_group_name_H-M   'P 1'
#
loop_
_entity.id
_entity.type
_entity.pdbx_description
1 polymer ?
#
loop_
_entity_poly.entity_id
_entity_poly.type
_entity_poly.pdbx_seq_one_letter_code
_entity_poly.pdbx_strand_id
1 'polypeptide(L)' 'LWHGGGANRSDAARLCVSAQYCAPWCRTQENYSLSLSRETVKRCSEHIQRMLGYSIHAPFMGFVDGKHPKRLLED' A
#
# COMPACT_ATOMS: atom_id res chain seq x y z
N LEU A 1 -8.07 -19.03 -4.29
CA LEU A 1 -8.40 -19.22 -5.70
C LEU A 1 -7.30 -20.02 -6.41
N TRP A 2 -7.73 -21.01 -7.17
CA TRP A 2 -6.83 -21.71 -8.07
C TRP A 2 -6.44 -20.77 -9.21
N HIS A 3 -5.15 -20.62 -9.46
CA HIS A 3 -4.66 -19.77 -10.54
C HIS A 3 -3.29 -20.23 -10.99
N GLY A 4 -2.84 -19.72 -12.12
CA GLY A 4 -1.52 -20.00 -12.64
C GLY A 4 -1.16 -18.99 -13.71
N GLY A 5 0.10 -19.03 -14.12
CA GLY A 5 0.62 -18.18 -15.19
C GLY A 5 1.12 -19.03 -16.34
N GLY A 6 0.74 -18.65 -17.56
CA GLY A 6 1.22 -19.29 -18.78
C GLY A 6 2.39 -18.52 -19.37
N ALA A 7 3.17 -19.22 -20.21
CA ALA A 7 4.26 -18.58 -20.95
C ALA A 7 3.71 -17.58 -21.97
N ASN A 8 4.42 -16.47 -22.14
CA ASN A 8 4.12 -15.51 -23.21
C ASN A 8 4.83 -15.96 -24.49
N ARG A 9 4.05 -16.39 -25.47
CA ARG A 9 4.55 -16.86 -26.77
C ARG A 9 4.40 -15.81 -27.88
N SER A 10 3.97 -14.60 -27.53
CA SER A 10 3.86 -13.50 -28.49
C SER A 10 5.17 -12.72 -28.60
N ASP A 11 5.26 -11.84 -29.58
CA ASP A 11 6.42 -10.96 -29.77
C ASP A 11 6.37 -9.71 -28.90
N ALA A 12 5.28 -9.52 -28.15
CA ALA A 12 5.07 -8.35 -27.30
C ALA A 12 5.13 -8.70 -25.83
N ALA A 13 5.55 -7.75 -25.01
CA ALA A 13 5.50 -7.88 -23.55
C ALA A 13 4.06 -7.90 -23.07
N ARG A 14 3.80 -8.70 -22.03
CA ARG A 14 2.51 -8.76 -21.37
C ARG A 14 2.63 -8.14 -19.99
N LEU A 15 1.89 -7.06 -19.79
CA LEU A 15 1.85 -6.41 -18.49
C LEU A 15 0.82 -7.09 -17.60
N CYS A 16 1.22 -7.40 -16.38
CA CYS A 16 0.33 -7.92 -15.36
C CYS A 16 0.48 -7.06 -14.09
N VAL A 17 -0.65 -6.62 -13.54
CA VAL A 17 -0.68 -5.91 -12.26
C VAL A 17 -1.35 -6.80 -11.24
N SER A 18 -0.64 -7.08 -10.14
CA SER A 18 -1.16 -7.88 -9.05
C SER A 18 -1.28 -7.02 -7.80
N ALA A 19 -2.52 -6.81 -7.34
CA ALA A 19 -2.78 -6.09 -6.09
C ALA A 19 -2.83 -7.11 -4.96
N GLN A 20 -1.90 -7.01 -4.03
CA GLN A 20 -1.82 -7.92 -2.89
C GLN A 20 -2.15 -7.18 -1.61
N TYR A 21 -2.94 -7.81 -0.77
CA TYR A 21 -3.43 -7.24 0.48
C TYR A 21 -2.92 -8.05 1.66
N CYS A 22 -2.80 -7.40 2.80
CA CYS A 22 -2.48 -8.07 4.04
C CYS A 22 -3.44 -7.63 5.14
N ALA A 23 -3.46 -8.38 6.22
CA ALA A 23 -4.25 -8.00 7.39
C ALA A 23 -3.73 -6.66 7.96
N PRO A 24 -4.59 -5.87 8.60
CA PRO A 24 -4.21 -4.51 9.05
C PRO A 24 -3.11 -4.48 10.12
N TRP A 25 -2.86 -5.60 10.76
CA TRP A 25 -1.78 -5.72 11.74
C TRP A 25 -0.46 -6.18 11.10
N CYS A 26 -0.48 -6.53 9.83
CA CYS A 26 0.72 -6.91 9.09
C CYS A 26 1.34 -5.70 8.39
N ARG A 27 2.59 -5.83 8.01
CA ARG A 27 3.25 -4.87 7.12
C ARG A 27 3.07 -5.30 5.68
N THR A 28 2.94 -4.33 4.80
CA THR A 28 2.95 -4.55 3.36
C THR A 28 4.34 -4.95 2.88
N GLN A 29 4.44 -5.61 1.72
CA GLN A 29 5.72 -5.99 1.14
C GLN A 29 6.58 -4.77 0.82
N GLU A 30 5.97 -3.71 0.31
CA GLU A 30 6.62 -2.41 0.12
C GLU A 30 6.25 -1.48 1.27
N ASN A 31 7.21 -0.76 1.79
CA ASN A 31 6.94 0.27 2.78
C ASN A 31 6.56 1.57 2.07
N TYR A 32 5.28 1.75 1.83
CA TYR A 32 4.76 2.87 1.06
C TYR A 32 4.95 4.22 1.74
N SER A 33 5.09 4.25 3.05
CA SER A 33 5.40 5.49 3.77
C SER A 33 6.76 6.07 3.38
N LEU A 34 7.67 5.21 2.92
CA LEU A 34 9.00 5.61 2.49
C LEU A 34 9.14 5.69 0.98
N SER A 35 8.42 4.83 0.23
CA SER A 35 8.61 4.72 -1.22
C SER A 35 7.74 5.66 -2.04
N LEU A 36 6.58 6.07 -1.51
CA LEU A 36 5.69 6.99 -2.21
C LEU A 36 5.85 8.41 -1.69
N SER A 37 5.80 9.38 -2.61
CA SER A 37 5.82 10.78 -2.22
C SER A 37 4.52 11.17 -1.52
N ARG A 38 4.61 12.16 -0.63
CA ARG A 38 3.44 12.69 0.08
C ARG A 38 2.38 13.20 -0.89
N GLU A 39 2.80 13.85 -1.96
CA GLU A 39 1.91 14.39 -2.99
C GLU A 39 1.11 13.29 -3.66
N THR A 40 1.75 12.15 -3.96
CA THR A 40 1.08 11.00 -4.55
C THR A 40 0.03 10.45 -3.59
N VAL A 41 0.38 10.28 -2.32
CA VAL A 41 -0.53 9.74 -1.31
C VAL A 41 -1.69 10.69 -1.05
N LYS A 42 -1.46 12.00 -1.02
CA LYS A 42 -2.52 13.00 -0.83
C LYS A 42 -3.59 12.94 -1.92
N ARG A 43 -3.21 12.53 -3.14
CA ARG A 43 -4.15 12.40 -4.26
C ARG A 43 -5.00 11.14 -4.18
N CYS A 44 -4.63 10.20 -3.32
CA CYS A 44 -5.41 8.98 -3.12
C CYS A 44 -6.60 9.25 -2.21
N SER A 45 -7.66 8.46 -2.36
CA SER A 45 -8.78 8.49 -1.42
C SER A 45 -8.31 8.07 -0.02
N GLU A 46 -9.05 8.49 0.99
CA GLU A 46 -8.73 8.09 2.36
C GLU A 46 -8.67 6.57 2.53
N HIS A 47 -9.55 5.86 1.84
CA HIS A 47 -9.56 4.40 1.85
C HIS A 47 -8.24 3.83 1.35
N ILE A 48 -7.74 4.35 0.21
CA ILE A 48 -6.46 3.92 -0.35
C ILE A 48 -5.30 4.29 0.57
N GLN A 49 -5.32 5.51 1.14
CA GLN A 49 -4.30 5.93 2.09
C GLN A 49 -4.19 4.95 3.27
N ARG A 50 -5.33 4.51 3.79
CA ARG A 50 -5.35 3.54 4.89
C ARG A 50 -4.77 2.20 4.47
N MET A 51 -5.05 1.76 3.24
CA MET A 51 -4.48 0.52 2.70
C MET A 51 -2.97 0.62 2.46
N LEU A 52 -2.47 1.82 2.19
CA LEU A 52 -1.03 2.06 2.03
C LEU A 52 -0.27 2.11 3.36
N GLY A 53 -0.97 2.09 4.47
CA GLY A 53 -0.35 2.11 5.79
C GLY A 53 -0.59 3.38 6.59
N TYR A 54 -1.33 4.35 6.05
CA TYR A 54 -1.69 5.57 6.78
C TYR A 54 -2.90 5.31 7.68
N SER A 55 -2.74 4.34 8.58
CA SER A 55 -3.78 3.87 9.47
C SER A 55 -3.18 3.34 10.76
N ILE A 56 -4.01 3.21 11.77
CA ILE A 56 -3.63 2.60 13.04
C ILE A 56 -4.53 1.39 13.25
N HIS A 57 -3.91 0.24 13.53
CA HIS A 57 -4.63 -0.93 13.99
C HIS A 57 -4.71 -0.86 15.52
N ALA A 58 -5.90 -0.92 16.05
CA ALA A 58 -6.11 -0.81 17.49
C ALA A 58 -5.37 -1.92 18.26
N PRO A 59 -4.81 -1.63 19.44
CA PRO A 59 -4.82 -0.31 20.05
C PRO A 59 -3.59 0.56 19.73
N PHE A 60 -2.47 -0.03 19.26
CA PHE A 60 -1.20 0.68 19.24
C PHE A 60 -0.34 0.47 17.98
N MET A 61 -0.88 -0.10 16.92
CA MET A 61 -0.07 -0.50 15.76
C MET A 61 -0.13 0.54 14.64
N GLY A 62 1.03 1.10 14.27
CA GLY A 62 1.15 1.95 13.09
C GLY A 62 1.47 3.42 13.36
N PHE A 63 1.83 3.80 14.58
CA PHE A 63 2.19 5.18 14.91
C PHE A 63 3.49 5.61 14.23
N VAL A 64 3.56 6.87 13.89
CA VAL A 64 4.79 7.55 13.48
C VAL A 64 5.03 8.68 14.47
N ASP A 65 6.15 8.61 15.18
CA ASP A 65 6.49 9.61 16.21
C ASP A 65 5.38 9.77 17.26
N GLY A 66 4.73 8.67 17.64
CA GLY A 66 3.63 8.69 18.60
C GLY A 66 2.34 9.32 18.08
N LYS A 67 2.24 9.58 16.78
CA LYS A 67 1.09 10.24 16.17
C LYS A 67 0.51 9.36 15.06
N HIS A 68 -0.74 9.63 14.72
CA HIS A 68 -1.38 8.97 13.59
C HIS A 68 -0.61 9.28 12.29
N PRO A 69 -0.28 8.27 11.47
CA PRO A 69 0.53 8.48 10.28
C PRO A 69 -0.05 9.48 9.27
N LYS A 70 -1.36 9.71 9.26
CA LYS A 70 -1.95 10.72 8.38
C LYS A 70 -1.43 12.14 8.64
N ARG A 71 -0.85 12.37 9.83
CA ARG A 71 -0.20 13.66 10.13
C ARG A 71 0.95 13.97 9.17
N LEU A 72 1.57 12.95 8.60
CA LEU A 72 2.61 13.14 7.59
C LEU A 72 2.08 13.79 6.31
N LEU A 73 0.77 13.71 6.08
CA LEU A 73 0.12 14.27 4.90
C LEU A 73 -0.37 15.71 5.12
N GLU A 74 -0.33 16.20 6.35
CA GLU A 74 -0.71 17.56 6.70
C GLU A 74 0.42 18.52 6.37
N ASP A 75 0.05 19.71 5.95
CA ASP A 75 1.02 20.79 5.67
C ASP A 75 1.40 21.56 6.92
#